data_2450f0becdf095a9f4f398087691e73c
#
_entry.id   2450f0becdf095a9f4f398087691e73c
#
_cell.length_a   1.000
_cell.length_b   1.000
_cell.length_c   1.000
_cell.angle_alpha   90.00
_cell.angle_beta   90.00
_cell.angle_gamma   90.00
#
_symmetry.space_group_name_H-M   'P 1'
#
loop_
_entity.id
_entity.type
_entity.pdbx_description
1 polymer ?
#
loop_
_entity_poly.entity_id
_entity_poly.type
_entity_poly.pdbx_seq_one_letter_code
_entity_poly.pdbx_strand_id
1 'polypeptide(L)'
;MNRLERTINKYESNINFVYKTDMPPGLDALTVGNNVFLTTRCGFTDTLQHVGEEIGHVQTTVGNISKYKTADDLNQERKARQRGYCLIVDLDSIIACYQAGIRTPWEMSDFFEVSESYIWKAIDTYRIKRGIDFTYKGYKFNLNNGLTMSKI
;
A
#
# COMPACT_ATOMS: atom_id res chain seq x y z
N MET A 1 -16.21 9.44 5.42
CA MET A 1 -14.72 9.51 5.20
C MET A 1 -14.29 8.29 4.42
N ASN A 2 -13.66 8.48 3.26
CA ASN A 2 -13.14 7.37 2.45
C ASN A 2 -11.80 6.86 3.01
N ARG A 3 -11.27 5.79 2.41
CA ARG A 3 -10.00 5.21 2.90
C ARG A 3 -8.81 6.13 2.70
N LEU A 4 -8.80 6.93 1.64
CA LEU A 4 -7.74 7.94 1.41
C LEU A 4 -7.71 8.94 2.56
N GLU A 5 -8.86 9.51 2.92
CA GLU A 5 -8.96 10.47 4.02
C GLU A 5 -8.56 9.85 5.35
N ARG A 6 -9.02 8.63 5.62
CA ARG A 6 -8.64 7.91 6.85
C ARG A 6 -7.15 7.64 6.91
N THR A 7 -6.55 7.27 5.79
CA THR A 7 -5.11 7.00 5.72
C THR A 7 -4.31 8.26 5.97
N ILE A 8 -4.67 9.36 5.31
CA ILE A 8 -4.01 10.66 5.53
C ILE A 8 -4.15 11.07 6.99
N ASN A 9 -5.34 11.00 7.56
CA ASN A 9 -5.58 11.39 8.96
C ASN A 9 -4.75 10.55 9.94
N LYS A 10 -4.56 9.27 9.65
CA LYS A 10 -3.76 8.38 10.50
C LYS A 10 -2.30 8.80 10.58
N TYR A 11 -1.74 9.35 9.50
CA TYR A 11 -0.32 9.66 9.39
C TYR A 11 0.02 11.16 9.42
N GLU A 12 -0.97 12.03 9.42
CA GLU A 12 -0.75 13.50 9.33
C GLU A 12 -0.02 14.10 10.52
N SER A 13 0.06 13.39 11.66
CA SER A 13 0.83 13.86 12.81
C SER A 13 2.35 13.78 12.57
N ASN A 14 2.80 12.90 11.68
CA ASN A 14 4.21 12.66 11.38
C ASN A 14 4.59 13.00 9.95
N ILE A 15 3.62 13.07 9.04
CA ILE A 15 3.83 13.29 7.61
C ILE A 15 3.00 14.48 7.18
N ASN A 16 3.63 15.42 6.49
CA ASN A 16 2.95 16.56 5.92
C ASN A 16 2.50 16.25 4.49
N PHE A 17 1.21 16.09 4.28
CA PHE A 17 0.63 15.83 2.96
C PHE A 17 0.22 17.14 2.29
N VAL A 18 0.74 17.40 1.11
CA VAL A 18 0.50 18.62 0.35
C VAL A 18 0.00 18.29 -1.05
N TYR A 19 -1.20 18.73 -1.36
CA TYR A 19 -1.73 18.64 -2.73
C TYR A 19 -1.18 19.78 -3.57
N LYS A 20 -0.67 19.44 -4.77
CA LYS A 20 -0.09 20.41 -5.69
C LYS A 20 -0.76 20.33 -7.07
N THR A 21 -1.06 21.48 -7.64
CA THR A 21 -1.65 21.60 -8.97
C THR A 21 -0.59 21.66 -10.07
N ASP A 22 0.67 21.88 -9.72
CA ASP A 22 1.77 22.18 -10.65
C ASP A 22 2.84 21.09 -10.68
N MET A 23 2.51 19.86 -10.31
CA MET A 23 3.47 18.75 -10.40
C MET A 23 3.81 18.46 -11.85
N PRO A 24 5.10 18.14 -12.15
CA PRO A 24 5.51 17.83 -13.52
C PRO A 24 4.69 16.68 -14.13
N PRO A 25 4.47 16.68 -15.46
CA PRO A 25 3.80 15.57 -16.12
C PRO A 25 4.52 14.24 -15.84
N GLY A 26 3.75 13.21 -15.54
CA GLY A 26 4.27 11.88 -15.21
C GLY A 26 4.74 11.70 -13.77
N LEU A 27 4.77 12.77 -12.98
CA LEU A 27 5.08 12.71 -11.55
C LEU A 27 3.80 12.95 -10.75
N ASP A 28 3.25 11.91 -10.16
CA ASP A 28 1.97 11.98 -9.45
C ASP A 28 2.12 12.11 -7.94
N ALA A 29 3.27 11.73 -7.39
CA ALA A 29 3.58 11.87 -5.97
C ALA A 29 5.09 11.95 -5.78
N LEU A 30 5.50 12.60 -4.69
CA LEU A 30 6.92 12.76 -4.35
C LEU A 30 7.08 12.91 -2.85
N THR A 31 8.03 12.16 -2.28
CA THR A 31 8.42 12.29 -0.87
C THR A 31 9.74 13.03 -0.76
N VAL A 32 9.77 14.06 0.07
CA VAL A 32 10.99 14.79 0.44
C VAL A 32 11.01 14.91 1.97
N GLY A 33 11.87 14.11 2.63
CA GLY A 33 11.87 14.03 4.08
C GLY A 33 10.53 13.51 4.61
N ASN A 34 9.85 14.27 5.43
CA ASN A 34 8.52 13.96 5.95
C ASN A 34 7.40 14.67 5.19
N ASN A 35 7.71 15.23 4.02
CA ASN A 35 6.73 15.90 3.17
C ASN A 35 6.35 14.98 2.01
N VAL A 36 5.07 14.78 1.83
CA VAL A 36 4.52 14.00 0.70
C VAL A 36 3.70 14.95 -0.16
N PHE A 37 4.16 15.13 -1.39
CA PHE A 37 3.47 15.96 -2.38
C PHE A 37 2.63 15.07 -3.27
N LEU A 38 1.37 15.44 -3.48
CA LEU A 38 0.40 14.67 -4.27
C LEU A 38 -0.17 15.55 -5.37
N THR A 39 -0.24 15.01 -6.58
CA THR A 39 -0.91 15.71 -7.67
C THR A 39 -2.42 15.78 -7.45
N THR A 40 -3.03 16.86 -7.90
CA THR A 40 -4.48 16.99 -7.92
C THR A 40 -5.12 16.33 -9.14
N ARG A 41 -4.31 15.78 -10.06
CA ARG A 41 -4.78 15.18 -11.33
C ARG A 41 -5.37 13.78 -11.17
N CYS A 42 -5.07 13.08 -10.07
CA CYS A 42 -5.49 11.70 -9.86
C CYS A 42 -6.81 11.62 -9.09
N GLY A 43 -7.60 10.57 -9.35
CA GLY A 43 -8.78 10.23 -8.56
C GLY A 43 -8.41 9.56 -7.24
N PHE A 44 -9.43 9.22 -6.44
CA PHE A 44 -9.23 8.68 -5.08
C PHE A 44 -8.43 7.38 -5.06
N THR A 45 -8.74 6.44 -5.96
CA THR A 45 -8.06 5.13 -6.01
C THR A 45 -6.58 5.29 -6.28
N ASP A 46 -6.22 6.05 -7.31
CA ASP A 46 -4.81 6.26 -7.66
C ASP A 46 -4.07 7.04 -6.59
N THR A 47 -4.71 8.07 -6.02
CA THR A 47 -4.10 8.86 -4.94
C THR A 47 -3.85 7.99 -3.70
N LEU A 48 -4.79 7.12 -3.33
CA LEU A 48 -4.61 6.20 -2.20
C LEU A 48 -3.41 5.27 -2.43
N GLN A 49 -3.26 4.73 -3.62
CA GLN A 49 -2.12 3.88 -3.96
C GLN A 49 -0.80 4.64 -3.90
N HIS A 50 -0.77 5.88 -4.40
CA HIS A 50 0.41 6.75 -4.27
C HIS A 50 0.72 7.08 -2.82
N VAL A 51 -0.29 7.40 -2.02
CA VAL A 51 -0.12 7.67 -0.58
C VAL A 51 0.51 6.47 0.12
N GLY A 52 0.05 5.26 -0.18
CA GLY A 52 0.63 4.03 0.39
C GLY A 52 2.13 3.93 0.07
N GLU A 53 2.50 4.11 -1.19
CA GLU A 53 3.91 4.05 -1.63
C GLU A 53 4.74 5.15 -0.94
N GLU A 54 4.24 6.38 -0.89
CA GLU A 54 4.97 7.50 -0.30
C GLU A 54 5.12 7.37 1.22
N ILE A 55 4.12 6.86 1.93
CA ILE A 55 4.27 6.50 3.34
C ILE A 55 5.35 5.42 3.49
N GLY A 56 5.36 4.44 2.60
CA GLY A 56 6.40 3.43 2.54
C GLY A 56 7.79 4.04 2.40
N HIS A 57 7.95 5.04 1.56
CA HIS A 57 9.21 5.79 1.42
C HIS A 57 9.61 6.49 2.72
N VAL A 58 8.69 7.20 3.36
CA VAL A 58 8.98 7.87 4.64
C VAL A 58 9.47 6.87 5.70
N GLN A 59 8.88 5.68 5.74
CA GLN A 59 9.17 4.70 6.78
C GLN A 59 10.41 3.84 6.50
N THR A 60 10.77 3.63 5.25
CA THR A 60 11.81 2.66 4.88
C THR A 60 13.03 3.25 4.20
N THR A 61 12.91 4.44 3.60
CA THR A 61 14.00 5.03 2.83
C THR A 61 15.00 5.71 3.75
N VAL A 62 16.29 5.38 3.56
CA VAL A 62 17.40 6.05 4.20
C VAL A 62 18.12 6.89 3.13
N GLY A 63 18.15 8.21 3.33
CA GLY A 63 18.75 9.13 2.38
C GLY A 63 17.78 9.57 1.27
N ASN A 64 18.32 10.23 0.25
CA ASN A 64 17.54 10.78 -0.86
C ASN A 64 17.67 9.90 -2.10
N ILE A 65 16.57 9.23 -2.50
CA ILE A 65 16.50 8.41 -3.70
C ILE A 65 15.94 9.25 -4.85
N SER A 66 16.61 10.29 -5.27
CA SER A 66 16.15 11.12 -6.39
C SER A 66 16.50 10.51 -7.76
N LYS A 67 17.42 9.55 -7.79
CA LYS A 67 17.90 8.94 -9.04
C LYS A 67 18.22 7.48 -8.79
N TYR A 68 17.51 6.57 -9.39
CA TYR A 68 17.70 5.11 -9.26
C TYR A 68 18.98 4.64 -9.95
N LYS A 69 20.14 5.09 -9.48
CA LYS A 69 21.44 4.85 -10.14
C LYS A 69 22.13 3.59 -9.66
N THR A 70 21.77 3.07 -8.49
CA THR A 70 22.44 1.91 -7.89
C THR A 70 21.44 0.78 -7.61
N ALA A 71 21.99 -0.45 -7.50
CA ALA A 71 21.17 -1.60 -7.07
C ALA A 71 20.57 -1.40 -5.68
N ASP A 72 21.23 -0.65 -4.81
CA ASP A 72 20.75 -0.33 -3.47
C ASP A 72 19.54 0.62 -3.53
N ASP A 73 19.56 1.62 -4.41
CA ASP A 73 18.42 2.53 -4.60
C ASP A 73 17.19 1.79 -5.09
N LEU A 74 17.36 0.88 -6.07
CA LEU A 74 16.27 0.05 -6.57
C LEU A 74 15.72 -0.87 -5.49
N ASN A 75 16.58 -1.39 -4.62
CA ASN A 75 16.19 -2.24 -3.51
C ASN A 75 15.38 -1.47 -2.46
N GLN A 76 15.77 -0.23 -2.17
CA GLN A 76 15.02 0.64 -1.26
C GLN A 76 13.65 1.01 -1.83
N GLU A 77 13.57 1.28 -3.13
CA GLU A 77 12.31 1.54 -3.83
C GLU A 77 11.37 0.34 -3.72
N ARG A 78 11.87 -0.86 -3.95
CA ARG A 78 11.08 -2.08 -3.80
C ARG A 78 10.56 -2.26 -2.37
N LYS A 79 11.40 -2.02 -1.37
CA LYS A 79 10.99 -2.11 0.04
C LYS A 79 9.89 -1.10 0.37
N ALA A 80 10.02 0.12 -0.14
CA ALA A 80 9.02 1.16 0.06
C ALA A 80 7.66 0.76 -0.53
N ARG A 81 7.65 0.23 -1.76
CA ARG A 81 6.43 -0.26 -2.41
C ARG A 81 5.81 -1.41 -1.63
N GLN A 82 6.60 -2.39 -1.23
CA GLN A 82 6.13 -3.53 -0.45
C GLN A 82 5.52 -3.07 0.88
N ARG A 83 6.15 -2.13 1.53
CA ARG A 83 5.61 -1.53 2.76
C ARG A 83 4.28 -0.86 2.49
N GLY A 84 4.17 -0.11 1.40
CA GLY A 84 2.93 0.55 0.99
C GLY A 84 1.79 -0.43 0.77
N TYR A 85 2.04 -1.53 0.07
CA TYR A 85 1.02 -2.56 -0.14
C TYR A 85 0.48 -3.11 1.18
N CYS A 86 1.37 -3.39 2.14
CA CYS A 86 0.96 -3.93 3.43
C CYS A 86 0.31 -2.89 4.35
N LEU A 87 0.59 -1.61 4.16
CA LEU A 87 -0.08 -0.53 4.89
C LEU A 87 -1.53 -0.34 4.44
N ILE A 88 -1.76 -0.38 3.15
CA ILE A 88 -3.10 -0.19 2.57
C ILE A 88 -3.92 -1.46 2.67
N VAL A 89 -3.33 -2.61 2.33
CA VAL A 89 -3.99 -3.93 2.38
C VAL A 89 -3.41 -4.70 3.56
N ASP A 90 -3.75 -4.26 4.76
CA ASP A 90 -3.25 -4.86 5.99
C ASP A 90 -3.99 -6.15 6.36
N LEU A 91 -3.33 -7.01 7.11
CA LEU A 91 -3.86 -8.33 7.48
C LEU A 91 -5.15 -8.23 8.31
N ASP A 92 -5.23 -7.25 9.22
CA ASP A 92 -6.45 -7.06 10.02
C ASP A 92 -7.66 -6.74 9.15
N SER A 93 -7.46 -5.90 8.13
CA SER A 93 -8.52 -5.56 7.18
C SER A 93 -8.85 -6.73 6.24
N ILE A 94 -7.88 -7.56 5.89
CA ILE A 94 -8.14 -8.80 5.15
C ILE A 94 -9.03 -9.74 5.98
N ILE A 95 -8.77 -9.86 7.28
CA ILE A 95 -9.64 -10.61 8.20
C ILE A 95 -11.06 -10.03 8.20
N ALA A 96 -11.19 -8.70 8.25
CA ALA A 96 -12.49 -8.04 8.17
C ALA A 96 -13.24 -8.37 6.87
N CYS A 97 -12.53 -8.44 5.74
CA CYS A 97 -13.09 -8.91 4.48
C CYS A 97 -13.63 -10.34 4.61
N TYR A 98 -12.83 -11.24 5.15
CA TYR A 98 -13.24 -12.62 5.34
C TYR A 98 -14.51 -12.72 6.20
N GLN A 99 -14.56 -11.99 7.30
CA GLN A 99 -15.73 -11.96 8.20
C GLN A 99 -16.98 -11.39 7.51
N ALA A 100 -16.79 -10.48 6.57
CA ALA A 100 -17.88 -9.88 5.80
C ALA A 100 -18.32 -10.73 4.59
N GLY A 101 -17.72 -11.90 4.38
CA GLY A 101 -18.04 -12.76 3.24
C GLY A 101 -17.37 -12.37 1.92
N ILE A 102 -16.43 -11.45 1.97
CA ILE A 102 -15.67 -11.01 0.79
C ILE A 102 -14.57 -12.04 0.52
N ARG A 103 -14.55 -12.63 -0.68
CA ARG A 103 -13.69 -13.76 -0.98
C ARG A 103 -12.80 -13.58 -2.21
N THR A 104 -13.17 -12.72 -3.15
CA THR A 104 -12.45 -12.55 -4.39
C THR A 104 -11.59 -11.28 -4.37
N PRO A 105 -10.46 -11.25 -5.12
CA PRO A 105 -9.67 -10.03 -5.28
C PRO A 105 -10.48 -8.86 -5.84
N TRP A 106 -11.45 -9.12 -6.71
CA TRP A 106 -12.33 -8.11 -7.24
C TRP A 106 -13.18 -7.44 -6.15
N GLU A 107 -13.82 -8.26 -5.30
CA GLU A 107 -14.58 -7.74 -4.15
C GLU A 107 -13.67 -7.02 -3.16
N MET A 108 -12.46 -7.55 -2.93
CA MET A 108 -11.47 -6.90 -2.07
C MET A 108 -11.04 -5.53 -2.61
N SER A 109 -10.92 -5.38 -3.92
CA SER A 109 -10.56 -4.09 -4.51
C SER A 109 -11.60 -3.02 -4.18
N ASP A 110 -12.87 -3.35 -4.20
CA ASP A 110 -13.94 -2.43 -3.78
C ASP A 110 -13.84 -2.10 -2.28
N PHE A 111 -13.61 -3.10 -1.44
CA PHE A 111 -13.48 -2.90 0.01
C PHE A 111 -12.29 -1.98 0.35
N PHE A 112 -11.15 -2.22 -0.27
CA PHE A 112 -9.93 -1.45 -0.01
C PHE A 112 -9.84 -0.14 -0.82
N GLU A 113 -10.76 0.07 -1.76
CA GLU A 113 -10.78 1.25 -2.64
C GLU A 113 -9.49 1.41 -3.44
N VAL A 114 -8.95 0.28 -3.90
CA VAL A 114 -7.76 0.21 -4.76
C VAL A 114 -8.06 -0.64 -6.00
N SER A 115 -7.15 -0.65 -6.96
CA SER A 115 -7.31 -1.50 -8.14
C SER A 115 -7.14 -2.98 -7.78
N GLU A 116 -7.72 -3.87 -8.59
CA GLU A 116 -7.53 -5.31 -8.39
C GLU A 116 -6.06 -5.71 -8.51
N SER A 117 -5.32 -5.09 -9.44
CA SER A 117 -3.88 -5.33 -9.57
C SER A 117 -3.11 -4.97 -8.29
N TYR A 118 -3.55 -3.96 -7.57
CA TYR A 118 -2.96 -3.58 -6.28
C TYR A 118 -3.17 -4.68 -5.23
N ILE A 119 -4.36 -5.28 -5.20
CA ILE A 119 -4.64 -6.44 -4.32
C ILE A 119 -3.69 -7.59 -4.62
N TRP A 120 -3.49 -7.93 -5.89
CA TRP A 120 -2.57 -9.00 -6.28
C TRP A 120 -1.13 -8.71 -5.88
N LYS A 121 -0.68 -7.47 -6.00
CA LYS A 121 0.65 -7.05 -5.55
C LYS A 121 0.81 -7.16 -4.04
N ALA A 122 -0.23 -6.83 -3.29
CA ALA A 122 -0.24 -7.00 -1.83
C ALA A 122 -0.15 -8.48 -1.45
N ILE A 123 -0.93 -9.35 -2.10
CA ILE A 123 -0.88 -10.80 -1.88
C ILE A 123 0.52 -11.34 -2.19
N ASP A 124 1.11 -10.95 -3.32
CA ASP A 124 2.47 -11.36 -3.68
C ASP A 124 3.50 -10.89 -2.63
N THR A 125 3.33 -9.70 -2.09
CA THR A 125 4.20 -9.16 -1.04
C THR A 125 4.10 -10.01 0.23
N TYR A 126 2.91 -10.39 0.66
CA TYR A 126 2.74 -11.26 1.81
C TYR A 126 3.34 -12.64 1.56
N ARG A 127 3.22 -13.17 0.36
CA ARG A 127 3.84 -14.45 -0.03
C ARG A 127 5.36 -14.39 0.12
N ILE A 128 5.98 -13.29 -0.29
CA ILE A 128 7.42 -13.07 -0.15
C ILE A 128 7.81 -12.95 1.32
N LYS A 129 7.05 -12.20 2.11
CA LYS A 129 7.39 -11.90 3.51
C LYS A 129 7.05 -13.02 4.48
N ARG A 130 5.98 -13.77 4.25
CA ARG A 130 5.43 -14.75 5.19
C ARG A 130 5.35 -16.17 4.64
N GLY A 131 5.58 -16.35 3.35
CA GLY A 131 5.43 -17.64 2.70
C GLY A 131 4.00 -17.92 2.25
N ILE A 132 3.80 -19.09 1.66
CA ILE A 132 2.50 -19.50 1.10
C ILE A 132 1.48 -19.78 2.21
N ASP A 133 1.90 -20.39 3.30
CA ASP A 133 1.05 -20.72 4.45
C ASP A 133 1.53 -20.01 5.69
N PHE A 134 0.64 -19.32 6.37
CA PHE A 134 0.93 -18.70 7.66
C PHE A 134 -0.35 -18.52 8.47
N THR A 135 -0.17 -18.26 9.77
CA THR A 135 -1.27 -17.96 10.68
C THR A 135 -1.12 -16.52 11.21
N TYR A 136 -2.25 -15.87 11.44
CA TYR A 136 -2.29 -14.53 12.00
C TYR A 136 -3.61 -14.33 12.75
N LYS A 137 -3.53 -13.96 14.01
CA LYS A 137 -4.69 -13.65 14.87
C LYS A 137 -5.83 -14.67 14.78
N GLY A 138 -5.49 -15.95 14.85
CA GLY A 138 -6.47 -17.04 14.85
C GLY A 138 -7.01 -17.44 13.49
N TYR A 139 -6.40 -16.96 12.40
CA TYR A 139 -6.75 -17.31 11.03
C TYR A 139 -5.57 -17.95 10.32
N LYS A 140 -5.89 -18.91 9.48
CA LYS A 140 -4.94 -19.57 8.61
C LYS A 140 -5.06 -18.99 7.21
N PHE A 141 -3.94 -18.56 6.65
CA PHE A 141 -3.86 -17.97 5.31
C PHE A 141 -3.12 -18.92 4.39
N ASN A 142 -3.65 -19.13 3.20
CA ASN A 142 -2.97 -19.85 2.14
C ASN A 142 -2.93 -18.97 0.89
N LEU A 143 -1.72 -18.68 0.40
CA LEU A 143 -1.49 -17.79 -0.74
C LEU A 143 -1.12 -18.54 -2.01
N ASN A 144 -1.40 -19.84 -2.06
CA ASN A 144 -1.22 -20.61 -3.28
C ASN A 144 -2.39 -20.32 -4.23
N ASN A 145 -2.09 -19.81 -5.42
CA ASN A 145 -3.10 -19.43 -6.42
C ASN A 145 -4.12 -18.38 -5.91
N GLY A 146 -3.67 -17.42 -5.16
CA GLY A 146 -4.51 -16.34 -4.64
C GLY A 146 -4.53 -16.30 -3.12
N LEU A 147 -5.68 -16.06 -2.54
CA LEU A 147 -5.84 -15.98 -1.10
C LEU A 147 -7.03 -16.85 -0.66
N THR A 148 -6.74 -17.82 0.18
CA THR A 148 -7.78 -18.57 0.90
C THR A 148 -7.53 -18.47 2.39
N MET A 149 -8.59 -18.46 3.18
CA MET A 149 -8.51 -18.32 4.63
C MET A 149 -9.44 -19.30 5.31
N SER A 150 -9.06 -19.68 6.53
CA SER A 150 -9.95 -20.43 7.44
C SER A 150 -9.67 -19.98 8.86
N LYS A 151 -10.72 -20.00 9.67
CA LYS A 151 -10.57 -19.73 11.10
C LYS A 151 -10.02 -20.97 11.78
N ILE A 152 -9.04 -20.80 12.64
CA ILE A 152 -8.45 -21.88 13.44
C ILE A 152 -9.39 -22.24 14.61
#